data_47e55bc00c890e358b84d9ffa8202259
#
_entry.id   47e55bc00c890e358b84d9ffa8202259
#
_cell.length_a   1.000
_cell.length_b   1.000
_cell.length_c   1.000
_cell.angle_alpha   90.00
_cell.angle_beta   90.00
_cell.angle_gamma   90.00
#
_symmetry.space_group_name_H-M   'P 1'
#
loop_
_entity.id
_entity.type
_entity.pdbx_description
1 polymer ?
#
loop_
_entity_poly.entity_id
_entity_poly.type
_entity_poly.pdbx_seq_one_letter_code
_entity_poly.pdbx_strand_id
1 'polypeptide(L)'
;MYLKTTSPQFLKYGRVLDESTPYKKEKHHLEDKTLGYLYKFPCDVKVSILEGIGIIVVQTEDGDLEQFVIHRSPVINANVPFKIISITSAILVEQTFLTNDPVEVTEVLVPGELSYEAINSSFDVTNIYSYYYNVKGKGYHFDGESHEFWELTYVDTGELIVEVEGEEFKVESQEIMIFFPGQFHKQHIDGNNSSSYLTIMFDMNLQPDKIEHIKNTVIECNNNVYNLMNKFIQETTQFEAHTTKFSKDLVILTLKEILVNLAQVDHHESSRQEIINPIQSKFENELLNEINNYIHNNIYEPLTVEDICAHFSISRSTLQSLFKKHVNIPPKRYVNDLKMAQAQRLILEGKYSITEVSLNLGFSSIHYFSRKFKASFGMAPTEYLQSVYKLSPEDKR
;
A
#
# COMPACT_ATOMS: atom_id res chain seq x y z
N MET A 1 9.06 -3.54 -0.05
CA MET A 1 8.52 -4.28 1.12
C MET A 1 7.57 -3.37 1.88
N TYR A 2 6.35 -3.83 2.18
CA TYR A 2 5.38 -3.05 2.95
C TYR A 2 5.58 -3.27 4.44
N LEU A 3 5.88 -2.19 5.17
CA LEU A 3 6.07 -2.23 6.62
C LEU A 3 4.79 -1.77 7.33
N LYS A 4 4.30 -2.58 8.26
CA LYS A 4 3.19 -2.23 9.13
C LYS A 4 3.67 -1.34 10.28
N THR A 5 2.76 -0.63 10.93
CA THR A 5 3.07 0.14 12.16
C THR A 5 2.83 -0.73 13.39
N THR A 6 3.41 -0.35 14.54
CA THR A 6 3.19 -1.03 15.82
C THR A 6 1.79 -0.79 16.41
N SER A 7 0.82 -0.38 15.62
CA SER A 7 -0.58 -0.16 15.98
C SER A 7 -1.40 -0.09 14.69
N PRO A 8 -2.56 -0.71 14.61
CA PRO A 8 -3.23 -1.63 15.54
C PRO A 8 -2.86 -3.12 15.32
N GLN A 9 -2.24 -3.50 14.18
CA GLN A 9 -1.98 -4.90 13.82
C GLN A 9 -0.96 -5.58 14.74
N PHE A 10 -0.19 -4.79 15.48
CA PHE A 10 0.79 -5.29 16.43
C PHE A 10 0.17 -5.87 17.71
N LEU A 11 -1.11 -5.61 17.99
CA LEU A 11 -1.76 -5.96 19.28
C LEU A 11 -1.78 -7.47 19.59
N LYS A 12 -1.72 -8.33 18.59
CA LYS A 12 -1.61 -9.79 18.81
C LYS A 12 -0.24 -10.24 19.33
N TYR A 13 0.81 -9.42 19.14
CA TYR A 13 2.17 -9.70 19.59
C TYR A 13 2.56 -8.92 20.84
N GLY A 14 1.82 -7.85 21.14
CA GLY A 14 2.17 -6.94 22.23
C GLY A 14 1.22 -5.77 22.32
N ARG A 15 1.64 -4.73 23.05
CA ARG A 15 0.88 -3.51 23.27
C ARG A 15 1.77 -2.27 23.16
N VAL A 16 1.18 -1.11 23.01
CA VAL A 16 1.88 0.19 23.03
C VAL A 16 1.60 0.85 24.37
N LEU A 17 2.66 1.19 25.12
CA LEU A 17 2.58 1.86 26.44
C LEU A 17 3.32 3.19 26.40
N ASP A 18 2.74 4.18 27.09
CA ASP A 18 3.34 5.51 27.26
C ASP A 18 4.04 5.69 28.63
N GLU A 19 3.89 4.74 29.57
CA GLU A 19 4.39 4.88 30.95
C GLU A 19 5.75 4.22 31.18
N SER A 20 6.59 4.89 32.00
CA SER A 20 7.91 4.40 32.42
C SER A 20 7.82 3.69 33.78
N THR A 21 8.05 2.38 33.80
CA THR A 21 8.27 1.59 35.00
C THR A 21 9.78 1.38 35.28
N PRO A 22 10.24 1.28 36.50
CA PRO A 22 11.66 1.11 36.82
C PRO A 22 12.08 -0.35 36.70
N TYR A 23 12.37 -0.82 35.48
CA TYR A 23 12.87 -2.16 35.20
C TYR A 23 14.29 -2.11 34.64
N LYS A 24 14.95 -3.27 34.53
CA LYS A 24 16.26 -3.38 33.91
C LYS A 24 16.21 -2.86 32.47
N LYS A 25 17.09 -1.90 32.18
CA LYS A 25 17.20 -1.27 30.86
C LYS A 25 18.57 -1.56 30.24
N GLU A 26 18.57 -1.92 29.00
CA GLU A 26 19.78 -2.11 28.20
C GLU A 26 19.70 -1.25 26.93
N LYS A 27 20.83 -0.62 26.59
CA LYS A 27 20.93 0.19 25.37
C LYS A 27 21.86 -0.52 24.40
N HIS A 28 21.41 -0.63 23.16
CA HIS A 28 22.14 -1.28 22.08
C HIS A 28 22.23 -0.34 20.88
N HIS A 29 23.42 -0.24 20.34
CA HIS A 29 23.65 0.38 19.02
C HIS A 29 23.58 -0.71 17.96
N LEU A 30 22.61 -0.66 17.06
CA LEU A 30 22.37 -1.70 16.06
C LEU A 30 22.54 -1.12 14.66
N GLU A 31 23.38 -1.78 13.88
CA GLU A 31 23.63 -1.51 12.45
C GLU A 31 23.09 -2.64 11.56
N ASP A 32 22.65 -3.73 12.20
CA ASP A 32 22.23 -4.95 11.52
C ASP A 32 20.94 -4.72 10.70
N LYS A 33 21.01 -5.14 9.44
CA LYS A 33 19.90 -5.10 8.48
C LYS A 33 19.44 -6.48 8.06
N THR A 34 20.06 -7.52 8.62
CA THR A 34 19.84 -8.92 8.23
C THR A 34 19.16 -9.70 9.35
N LEU A 35 18.40 -10.71 8.96
CA LEU A 35 17.66 -11.58 9.85
C LEU A 35 18.08 -13.04 9.58
N GLY A 36 18.90 -13.61 10.47
CA GLY A 36 19.22 -15.04 10.48
C GLY A 36 18.59 -15.78 11.65
N TYR A 37 18.21 -15.04 12.70
CA TYR A 37 17.58 -15.55 13.90
C TYR A 37 16.74 -14.48 14.58
N LEU A 38 15.83 -14.91 15.46
CA LEU A 38 15.02 -14.09 16.35
C LEU A 38 15.39 -14.39 17.79
N TYR A 39 15.14 -13.45 18.68
CA TYR A 39 15.29 -13.63 20.11
C TYR A 39 13.93 -13.87 20.76
N LYS A 40 13.87 -14.82 21.69
CA LYS A 40 12.70 -15.12 22.49
C LYS A 40 13.04 -14.90 23.97
N PHE A 41 12.23 -14.08 24.65
CA PHE A 41 12.41 -13.72 26.04
C PHE A 41 11.28 -14.30 26.91
N PRO A 42 11.55 -14.78 28.13
CA PRO A 42 10.53 -15.32 29.03
C PRO A 42 9.67 -14.25 29.70
N CYS A 43 9.92 -12.97 29.42
CA CYS A 43 9.19 -11.82 29.98
C CYS A 43 8.78 -10.84 28.88
N ASP A 44 7.88 -9.93 29.21
CA ASP A 44 7.52 -8.82 28.35
C ASP A 44 8.72 -7.88 28.17
N VAL A 45 8.95 -7.39 26.95
CA VAL A 45 10.05 -6.49 26.60
C VAL A 45 9.52 -5.20 25.98
N LYS A 46 9.73 -4.07 26.65
CA LYS A 46 9.48 -2.75 26.07
C LYS A 46 10.66 -2.33 25.22
N VAL A 47 10.38 -1.88 23.99
CA VAL A 47 11.38 -1.41 23.02
C VAL A 47 11.16 0.06 22.75
N SER A 48 12.21 0.86 22.88
CA SER A 48 12.20 2.29 22.56
C SER A 48 13.35 2.63 21.63
N ILE A 49 13.06 3.25 20.50
CA ILE A 49 14.09 3.81 19.63
C ILE A 49 14.44 5.20 20.14
N LEU A 50 15.69 5.40 20.47
CA LEU A 50 16.21 6.68 20.93
C LEU A 50 16.76 7.51 19.77
N GLU A 51 17.39 6.85 18.77
CA GLU A 51 17.93 7.47 17.58
C GLU A 51 17.73 6.56 16.37
N GLY A 52 17.48 7.15 15.20
CA GLY A 52 17.28 6.42 13.93
C GLY A 52 15.86 5.87 13.77
N ILE A 53 15.70 4.96 12.83
CA ILE A 53 14.43 4.27 12.54
C ILE A 53 14.68 2.77 12.53
N GLY A 54 13.89 2.03 13.30
CA GLY A 54 13.96 0.58 13.40
C GLY A 54 12.65 -0.11 13.09
N ILE A 55 12.74 -1.38 12.74
CA ILE A 55 11.62 -2.31 12.61
C ILE A 55 11.74 -3.43 13.62
N ILE A 56 10.60 -3.92 14.09
CA ILE A 56 10.50 -5.19 14.79
C ILE A 56 10.03 -6.24 13.78
N VAL A 57 10.77 -7.32 13.69
CA VAL A 57 10.34 -8.54 13.00
C VAL A 57 9.89 -9.53 14.05
N VAL A 58 8.66 -10.03 13.94
CA VAL A 58 8.09 -11.04 14.85
C VAL A 58 7.71 -12.27 14.08
N GLN A 59 7.78 -13.44 14.73
CA GLN A 59 7.29 -14.69 14.18
C GLN A 59 5.86 -14.95 14.66
N THR A 60 4.97 -15.30 13.74
CA THR A 60 3.60 -15.72 14.03
C THR A 60 3.58 -17.13 14.61
N GLU A 61 2.44 -17.56 15.18
CA GLU A 61 2.22 -18.94 15.62
C GLU A 61 2.32 -19.95 14.46
N ASP A 62 1.97 -19.53 13.24
CA ASP A 62 2.06 -20.32 12.01
C ASP A 62 3.49 -20.39 11.44
N GLY A 63 4.44 -19.66 12.03
CA GLY A 63 5.85 -19.60 11.61
C GLY A 63 6.17 -18.51 10.60
N ASP A 64 5.20 -17.74 10.12
CA ASP A 64 5.40 -16.61 9.21
C ASP A 64 6.06 -15.43 9.92
N LEU A 65 6.70 -14.54 9.14
CA LEU A 65 7.33 -13.32 9.64
C LEU A 65 6.49 -12.09 9.34
N GLU A 66 6.20 -11.31 10.37
CA GLU A 66 5.58 -9.99 10.23
C GLU A 66 6.54 -8.87 10.65
N GLN A 67 6.44 -7.71 10.00
CA GLN A 67 7.36 -6.59 10.18
C GLN A 67 6.60 -5.32 10.51
N PHE A 68 7.05 -4.63 11.57
CA PHE A 68 6.42 -3.41 12.09
C PHE A 68 7.45 -2.30 12.28
N VAL A 69 7.18 -1.10 11.75
CA VAL A 69 7.99 0.09 12.04
C VAL A 69 7.73 0.53 13.49
N ILE A 70 8.81 0.77 14.23
CA ILE A 70 8.75 1.25 15.61
C ILE A 70 8.60 2.77 15.58
N HIS A 71 7.42 3.29 15.82
CA HIS A 71 7.14 4.73 15.94
C HIS A 71 6.64 5.16 17.32
N ARG A 72 6.32 4.20 18.19
CA ARG A 72 6.03 4.35 19.61
C ARG A 72 6.73 3.20 20.34
N SER A 73 6.89 3.31 21.64
CA SER A 73 7.51 2.26 22.45
C SER A 73 6.56 1.06 22.63
N PRO A 74 6.61 0.03 21.78
CA PRO A 74 5.81 -1.17 21.96
C PRO A 74 6.34 -2.00 23.12
N VAL A 75 5.46 -2.78 23.73
CA VAL A 75 5.82 -3.88 24.62
C VAL A 75 5.48 -5.17 23.89
N ILE A 76 6.49 -6.02 23.69
CA ILE A 76 6.35 -7.33 23.10
C ILE A 76 6.05 -8.32 24.21
N ASN A 77 5.05 -9.16 24.03
CA ASN A 77 4.64 -10.14 25.02
C ASN A 77 5.73 -11.21 25.25
N ALA A 78 5.77 -11.76 26.45
CA ALA A 78 6.63 -12.88 26.78
C ALA A 78 6.48 -14.02 25.77
N ASN A 79 7.60 -14.67 25.46
CA ASN A 79 7.68 -15.80 24.54
C ASN A 79 7.34 -15.55 23.06
N VAL A 80 7.12 -14.31 22.65
CA VAL A 80 7.03 -13.94 21.23
C VAL A 80 8.45 -13.80 20.67
N PRO A 81 8.85 -14.59 19.65
CA PRO A 81 10.16 -14.43 19.02
C PRO A 81 10.21 -13.15 18.20
N PHE A 82 11.22 -12.31 18.40
CA PHE A 82 11.39 -11.07 17.66
C PHE A 82 12.86 -10.67 17.47
N LYS A 83 13.13 -9.83 16.47
CA LYS A 83 14.40 -9.12 16.30
C LYS A 83 14.13 -7.67 15.89
N ILE A 84 15.04 -6.78 16.31
CA ILE A 84 15.03 -5.38 15.90
C ILE A 84 16.10 -5.20 14.83
N ILE A 85 15.72 -4.57 13.70
CA ILE A 85 16.59 -4.30 12.56
C ILE A 85 16.60 -2.80 12.30
N SER A 86 17.77 -2.26 11.93
CA SER A 86 17.91 -0.87 11.54
C SER A 86 17.42 -0.63 10.11
N ILE A 87 16.56 0.38 9.90
CA ILE A 87 16.22 0.91 8.58
C ILE A 87 17.24 1.96 8.14
N THR A 88 17.70 2.79 9.07
CA THR A 88 18.75 3.80 8.85
C THR A 88 20.14 3.15 8.86
N SER A 89 21.20 3.95 8.78
CA SER A 89 22.58 3.43 8.89
C SER A 89 22.81 2.71 10.21
N ALA A 90 22.26 3.26 11.30
CA ALA A 90 22.26 2.68 12.64
C ALA A 90 21.06 3.18 13.43
N ILE A 91 20.72 2.47 14.50
CA ILE A 91 19.73 2.90 15.50
C ILE A 91 20.30 2.73 16.92
N LEU A 92 19.87 3.63 17.81
CA LEU A 92 20.06 3.45 19.25
C LEU A 92 18.74 2.96 19.86
N VAL A 93 18.77 1.76 20.43
CA VAL A 93 17.60 1.08 21.00
C VAL A 93 17.77 0.96 22.51
N GLU A 94 16.73 1.28 23.26
CA GLU A 94 16.60 0.92 24.68
C GLU A 94 15.58 -0.23 24.80
N GLN A 95 16.04 -1.37 25.33
CA GLN A 95 15.19 -2.49 25.72
C GLN A 95 14.98 -2.46 27.22
N THR A 96 13.71 -2.54 27.65
CA THR A 96 13.35 -2.62 29.07
C THR A 96 12.66 -3.95 29.29
N PHE A 97 13.28 -4.82 30.08
CA PHE A 97 12.72 -6.12 30.47
C PHE A 97 11.78 -5.93 31.65
N LEU A 98 10.51 -6.34 31.49
CA LEU A 98 9.48 -6.17 32.50
C LEU A 98 9.51 -7.30 33.55
N THR A 99 10.69 -7.56 34.09
CA THR A 99 10.95 -8.54 35.16
C THR A 99 12.14 -8.09 36.01
N ASN A 100 12.18 -8.57 37.24
CA ASN A 100 13.34 -8.42 38.15
C ASN A 100 14.23 -9.66 38.15
N ASP A 101 13.82 -10.74 37.52
CA ASP A 101 14.55 -11.99 37.44
C ASP A 101 15.64 -11.92 36.34
N PRO A 102 16.67 -12.76 36.42
CA PRO A 102 17.61 -12.94 35.30
C PRO A 102 16.87 -13.33 34.01
N VAL A 103 17.20 -12.67 32.90
CA VAL A 103 16.56 -12.92 31.62
C VAL A 103 17.42 -13.88 30.80
N GLU A 104 16.93 -15.09 30.60
CA GLU A 104 17.53 -16.05 29.65
C GLU A 104 16.95 -15.80 28.25
N VAL A 105 17.86 -15.74 27.25
CA VAL A 105 17.50 -15.47 25.87
C VAL A 105 17.58 -16.78 25.09
N THR A 106 16.54 -17.10 24.36
CA THR A 106 16.53 -18.23 23.42
C THR A 106 16.60 -17.71 21.99
N GLU A 107 17.52 -18.24 21.20
CA GLU A 107 17.59 -17.95 19.77
C GLU A 107 16.68 -18.90 18.97
N VAL A 108 15.92 -18.34 18.05
CA VAL A 108 15.03 -19.05 17.12
C VAL A 108 15.54 -18.82 15.72
N LEU A 109 16.03 -19.89 15.07
CA LEU A 109 16.51 -19.81 13.68
C LEU A 109 15.36 -19.53 12.72
N VAL A 110 15.61 -18.63 11.78
CA VAL A 110 14.67 -18.29 10.72
C VAL A 110 15.12 -18.93 9.43
N PRO A 111 14.28 -19.68 8.71
CA PRO A 111 14.62 -20.24 7.42
C PRO A 111 14.76 -19.12 6.38
N GLY A 112 15.95 -19.05 5.77
CA GLY A 112 16.31 -18.03 4.77
C GLY A 112 16.90 -16.76 5.40
N GLU A 113 17.56 -15.98 4.55
CA GLU A 113 18.12 -14.68 4.91
C GLU A 113 17.16 -13.57 4.48
N LEU A 114 16.61 -12.83 5.44
CA LEU A 114 15.82 -11.64 5.18
C LEU A 114 16.72 -10.42 5.36
N SER A 115 16.88 -9.63 4.31
CA SER A 115 17.57 -8.34 4.38
C SER A 115 16.58 -7.20 4.16
N TYR A 116 16.69 -6.14 4.94
CA TYR A 116 15.93 -4.92 4.70
C TYR A 116 16.68 -4.04 3.69
N GLU A 117 16.01 -3.71 2.60
CA GLU A 117 16.49 -2.74 1.62
C GLU A 117 15.56 -1.53 1.59
N ALA A 118 16.13 -0.33 1.69
CA ALA A 118 15.40 0.90 1.49
C ALA A 118 14.98 1.03 0.01
N ILE A 119 13.82 1.66 -0.22
CA ILE A 119 13.42 2.02 -1.58
C ILE A 119 14.35 3.12 -2.06
N ASN A 120 15.21 2.79 -3.01
CA ASN A 120 16.13 3.71 -3.64
C ASN A 120 15.72 3.94 -5.10
N SER A 121 16.06 5.11 -5.62
CA SER A 121 15.93 5.35 -7.06
C SER A 121 16.86 4.44 -7.85
N SER A 122 16.33 3.75 -8.86
CA SER A 122 17.13 2.89 -9.75
C SER A 122 17.92 3.71 -10.79
N PHE A 123 17.45 4.90 -11.10
CA PHE A 123 18.11 5.87 -11.97
C PHE A 123 17.57 7.28 -11.72
N ASP A 124 18.30 8.30 -12.22
CA ASP A 124 17.86 9.69 -12.21
C ASP A 124 18.12 10.33 -13.56
N VAL A 125 17.20 11.22 -13.98
CA VAL A 125 17.43 12.17 -15.06
C VAL A 125 18.28 13.29 -14.48
N THR A 126 19.51 13.43 -14.98
CA THR A 126 20.48 14.39 -14.43
C THR A 126 20.38 15.75 -15.07
N ASN A 127 20.09 15.80 -16.38
CA ASN A 127 19.97 17.04 -17.15
C ASN A 127 18.92 16.90 -18.24
N ILE A 128 18.22 17.99 -18.55
CA ILE A 128 17.49 18.18 -19.80
C ILE A 128 18.23 19.30 -20.54
N TYR A 129 18.83 18.99 -21.67
CA TYR A 129 19.64 19.94 -22.45
C TYR A 129 18.78 20.83 -23.31
N SER A 130 17.78 20.21 -23.97
CA SER A 130 16.89 20.89 -24.89
C SER A 130 15.55 20.14 -24.99
N TYR A 131 14.52 20.85 -25.24
CA TYR A 131 13.23 20.33 -25.72
C TYR A 131 12.64 21.32 -26.73
N TYR A 132 12.07 20.80 -27.79
CA TYR A 132 11.46 21.65 -28.81
C TYR A 132 10.33 20.92 -29.52
N TYR A 133 9.28 21.65 -29.79
CA TYR A 133 8.13 21.21 -30.54
C TYR A 133 8.27 21.64 -32.00
N ASN A 134 8.25 20.69 -32.93
CA ASN A 134 8.38 20.90 -34.35
C ASN A 134 7.06 20.69 -35.08
N VAL A 135 6.78 21.53 -36.08
CA VAL A 135 5.78 21.30 -37.07
C VAL A 135 6.48 21.29 -38.44
N LYS A 136 6.51 20.14 -39.09
CA LYS A 136 7.18 19.95 -40.37
C LYS A 136 6.17 19.47 -41.43
N GLY A 137 6.33 19.93 -42.66
CA GLY A 137 5.46 19.57 -43.76
C GLY A 137 6.11 18.59 -44.74
N LYS A 138 5.41 18.34 -45.82
CA LYS A 138 5.88 17.50 -46.95
C LYS A 138 7.29 17.90 -47.40
N GLY A 139 8.12 16.87 -47.59
CA GLY A 139 9.50 17.04 -48.08
C GLY A 139 10.49 17.46 -47.01
N TYR A 140 10.09 17.46 -45.74
CA TYR A 140 11.03 17.58 -44.67
C TYR A 140 12.02 16.41 -44.69
N HIS A 141 13.29 16.74 -44.63
CA HIS A 141 14.39 15.79 -44.56
C HIS A 141 15.45 16.32 -43.61
N PHE A 142 15.92 15.48 -42.71
CA PHE A 142 17.03 15.74 -41.81
C PHE A 142 18.11 14.68 -42.08
N ASP A 143 19.30 15.13 -42.43
CA ASP A 143 20.40 14.26 -42.91
C ASP A 143 20.98 13.36 -41.81
N GLY A 144 20.63 13.63 -40.57
CA GLY A 144 20.96 12.79 -39.39
C GLY A 144 22.07 13.37 -38.52
N GLU A 145 22.08 12.84 -37.32
CA GLU A 145 23.10 13.14 -36.30
C GLU A 145 23.36 11.93 -35.39
N SER A 146 24.43 12.01 -34.61
CA SER A 146 24.74 11.11 -33.52
C SER A 146 25.32 11.91 -32.37
N HIS A 147 24.89 11.64 -31.18
CA HIS A 147 25.30 12.39 -29.97
C HIS A 147 25.39 11.47 -28.75
N GLU A 148 26.09 11.91 -27.70
CA GLU A 148 26.39 11.11 -26.48
C GLU A 148 25.28 11.20 -25.42
N PHE A 149 24.18 11.85 -25.67
CA PHE A 149 23.05 11.95 -24.76
C PHE A 149 21.84 11.21 -25.31
N TRP A 150 20.81 11.03 -24.48
CA TRP A 150 19.55 10.39 -24.84
C TRP A 150 18.63 11.39 -25.56
N GLU A 151 17.86 10.90 -26.50
CA GLU A 151 16.81 11.68 -27.15
C GLU A 151 15.49 10.89 -27.13
N LEU A 152 14.39 11.58 -26.79
CA LEU A 152 13.03 11.07 -26.90
C LEU A 152 12.30 11.90 -27.95
N THR A 153 11.76 11.24 -28.97
CA THR A 153 10.87 11.85 -29.95
C THR A 153 9.45 11.32 -29.78
N TYR A 154 8.50 12.21 -29.53
CA TYR A 154 7.06 11.95 -29.41
C TYR A 154 6.32 12.59 -30.56
N VAL A 155 5.60 11.82 -31.37
CA VAL A 155 4.75 12.32 -32.46
C VAL A 155 3.35 12.65 -31.90
N ASP A 156 3.00 13.95 -31.93
CA ASP A 156 1.70 14.44 -31.45
C ASP A 156 0.61 14.27 -32.52
N THR A 157 0.90 14.71 -33.78
CA THR A 157 0.00 14.53 -34.88
C THR A 157 0.76 14.17 -36.17
N GLY A 158 0.13 13.40 -37.04
CA GLY A 158 0.73 12.97 -38.31
C GLY A 158 1.63 11.75 -38.14
N GLU A 159 2.68 11.69 -38.97
CA GLU A 159 3.64 10.60 -38.99
C GLU A 159 5.05 11.12 -39.26
N LEU A 160 6.05 10.48 -38.68
CA LEU A 160 7.45 10.75 -38.87
C LEU A 160 8.15 9.44 -39.23
N ILE A 161 8.90 9.43 -40.36
CA ILE A 161 9.77 8.30 -40.67
C ILE A 161 11.14 8.57 -40.05
N VAL A 162 11.62 7.63 -39.28
CA VAL A 162 12.90 7.68 -38.59
C VAL A 162 13.78 6.54 -39.10
N GLU A 163 14.99 6.86 -39.53
CA GLU A 163 16.00 5.84 -39.89
C GLU A 163 17.04 5.79 -38.76
N VAL A 164 17.23 4.63 -38.14
CA VAL A 164 18.24 4.39 -37.08
C VAL A 164 19.15 3.25 -37.53
N GLU A 165 20.46 3.54 -37.60
CA GLU A 165 21.46 2.53 -37.99
C GLU A 165 21.13 1.80 -39.34
N GLY A 166 20.36 2.42 -40.22
CA GLY A 166 19.98 1.89 -41.54
C GLY A 166 18.64 1.15 -41.55
N GLU A 167 17.93 1.07 -40.43
CA GLU A 167 16.55 0.58 -40.36
C GLU A 167 15.56 1.73 -40.27
N GLU A 168 14.47 1.63 -41.03
CA GLU A 168 13.38 2.63 -41.05
C GLU A 168 12.25 2.22 -40.10
N PHE A 169 11.80 3.18 -39.32
CA PHE A 169 10.69 3.08 -38.37
C PHE A 169 9.67 4.16 -38.69
N LYS A 170 8.40 3.77 -38.78
CA LYS A 170 7.28 4.70 -38.88
C LYS A 170 6.76 5.00 -37.48
N VAL A 171 6.84 6.25 -37.05
CA VAL A 171 6.31 6.71 -35.76
C VAL A 171 5.04 7.52 -36.07
N GLU A 172 3.91 7.03 -35.60
CA GLU A 172 2.59 7.62 -35.82
C GLU A 172 2.15 8.50 -34.64
N SER A 173 0.99 9.16 -34.81
CA SER A 173 0.44 10.01 -33.73
C SER A 173 0.26 9.25 -32.42
N GLN A 174 0.70 9.86 -31.31
CA GLN A 174 0.73 9.31 -29.96
C GLN A 174 1.70 8.12 -29.78
N GLU A 175 2.75 8.08 -30.59
CA GLU A 175 3.85 7.13 -30.42
C GLU A 175 5.16 7.83 -30.06
N ILE A 176 6.02 7.08 -29.41
CA ILE A 176 7.34 7.52 -28.91
C ILE A 176 8.43 6.60 -29.45
N MET A 177 9.56 7.20 -29.80
CA MET A 177 10.82 6.49 -30.00
C MET A 177 11.93 7.13 -29.18
N ILE A 178 12.84 6.30 -28.62
CA ILE A 178 13.99 6.76 -27.84
C ILE A 178 15.27 6.38 -28.58
N PHE A 179 16.13 7.38 -28.80
CA PHE A 179 17.49 7.19 -29.34
C PHE A 179 18.48 7.11 -28.20
N PHE A 180 19.30 6.07 -28.24
CA PHE A 180 20.33 5.81 -27.25
C PHE A 180 21.61 6.60 -27.58
N PRO A 181 22.45 6.92 -26.60
CA PRO A 181 23.71 7.57 -26.83
C PRO A 181 24.54 6.87 -27.92
N GLY A 182 25.06 7.63 -28.86
CA GLY A 182 25.87 7.14 -29.98
C GLY A 182 25.11 6.57 -31.18
N GLN A 183 23.77 6.43 -31.12
CA GLN A 183 22.99 5.99 -32.28
C GLN A 183 22.88 7.08 -33.33
N PHE A 184 23.27 6.74 -34.56
CA PHE A 184 23.05 7.62 -35.71
C PHE A 184 21.59 7.49 -36.18
N HIS A 185 20.90 8.62 -36.30
CA HIS A 185 19.49 8.65 -36.71
C HIS A 185 19.19 9.82 -37.64
N LYS A 186 18.24 9.60 -38.54
CA LYS A 186 17.71 10.56 -39.50
C LYS A 186 16.18 10.63 -39.41
N GLN A 187 15.59 11.69 -39.94
CA GLN A 187 14.14 11.90 -39.91
C GLN A 187 13.65 12.49 -41.20
N HIS A 188 12.51 12.03 -41.72
CA HIS A 188 11.85 12.62 -42.88
C HIS A 188 10.32 12.41 -42.87
N ILE A 189 9.64 13.13 -43.74
CA ILE A 189 8.18 13.04 -43.91
C ILE A 189 7.87 12.75 -45.36
N ASP A 190 7.32 11.57 -45.66
CA ASP A 190 6.96 11.11 -47.00
C ASP A 190 5.55 11.53 -47.40
N GLY A 191 4.65 11.72 -46.46
CA GLY A 191 3.25 12.00 -46.70
C GLY A 191 2.97 13.41 -47.23
N ASN A 192 1.71 13.63 -47.63
CA ASN A 192 1.23 14.96 -48.05
C ASN A 192 0.80 15.83 -46.85
N ASN A 193 0.76 15.27 -45.64
CA ASN A 193 0.33 15.92 -44.42
C ASN A 193 1.53 16.47 -43.65
N SER A 194 1.28 17.45 -42.78
CA SER A 194 2.25 17.90 -41.80
C SER A 194 2.30 16.92 -40.61
N SER A 195 3.47 16.79 -40.02
CA SER A 195 3.67 16.12 -38.76
C SER A 195 4.09 17.11 -37.67
N SER A 196 3.56 16.96 -36.47
CA SER A 196 4.01 17.67 -35.30
C SER A 196 4.58 16.71 -34.28
N TYR A 197 5.76 17.04 -33.74
CA TYR A 197 6.46 16.19 -32.81
C TYR A 197 7.28 17.00 -31.80
N LEU A 198 7.42 16.43 -30.60
CA LEU A 198 8.25 16.94 -29.52
C LEU A 198 9.54 16.13 -29.46
N THR A 199 10.68 16.81 -29.44
CA THR A 199 11.99 16.20 -29.15
C THR A 199 12.46 16.67 -27.78
N ILE A 200 13.01 15.75 -26.99
CA ILE A 200 13.59 16.02 -25.68
C ILE A 200 14.99 15.40 -25.64
N MET A 201 16.01 16.22 -25.44
CA MET A 201 17.41 15.79 -25.28
C MET A 201 17.82 15.84 -23.83
N PHE A 202 18.29 14.71 -23.26
CA PHE A 202 18.54 14.61 -21.81
C PHE A 202 19.65 13.62 -21.50
N ASP A 203 20.11 13.69 -20.25
CA ASP A 203 20.98 12.68 -19.64
C ASP A 203 20.28 11.96 -18.50
N MET A 204 20.57 10.69 -18.37
CA MET A 204 20.21 9.87 -17.22
C MET A 204 21.33 8.91 -16.86
N ASN A 205 21.42 8.53 -15.59
CA ASN A 205 22.42 7.59 -15.09
C ASN A 205 21.98 6.11 -15.18
N LEU A 206 20.96 5.81 -16.00
CA LEU A 206 20.51 4.44 -16.25
C LEU A 206 21.48 3.72 -17.21
N GLN A 207 21.86 2.50 -16.85
CA GLN A 207 22.64 1.66 -17.74
C GLN A 207 21.79 1.22 -18.95
N PRO A 208 22.30 1.35 -20.21
CA PRO A 208 21.52 1.02 -21.39
C PRO A 208 20.96 -0.39 -21.44
N ASP A 209 21.67 -1.36 -20.89
CA ASP A 209 21.24 -2.77 -20.80
C ASP A 209 19.95 -2.99 -20.00
N LYS A 210 19.64 -2.08 -19.08
CA LYS A 210 18.39 -2.12 -18.29
C LYS A 210 17.14 -1.86 -19.12
N ILE A 211 17.27 -1.15 -20.24
CA ILE A 211 16.19 -0.75 -21.14
C ILE A 211 16.45 -1.13 -22.60
N GLU A 212 17.35 -2.12 -22.84
CA GLU A 212 17.68 -2.59 -24.18
C GLU A 212 16.43 -3.07 -24.96
N HIS A 213 15.40 -3.54 -24.26
CA HIS A 213 14.13 -4.00 -24.85
C HIS A 213 13.32 -2.90 -25.54
N ILE A 214 13.55 -1.61 -25.22
CA ILE A 214 12.91 -0.48 -25.90
C ILE A 214 13.79 0.15 -26.97
N LYS A 215 15.01 -0.33 -27.18
CA LYS A 215 15.89 0.16 -28.22
C LYS A 215 15.35 -0.21 -29.60
N ASN A 216 15.41 0.72 -30.54
CA ASN A 216 14.88 0.54 -31.89
C ASN A 216 13.41 0.08 -31.90
N THR A 217 12.61 0.58 -30.96
CA THR A 217 11.20 0.21 -30.79
C THR A 217 10.33 1.45 -30.82
N VAL A 218 9.25 1.39 -31.60
CA VAL A 218 8.17 2.37 -31.58
C VAL A 218 7.18 1.96 -30.49
N ILE A 219 6.94 2.84 -29.53
CA ILE A 219 6.11 2.57 -28.34
C ILE A 219 4.82 3.38 -28.44
N GLU A 220 3.67 2.72 -28.49
CA GLU A 220 2.37 3.37 -28.39
C GLU A 220 2.11 3.91 -26.99
N CYS A 221 1.72 5.18 -26.91
CA CYS A 221 1.38 5.82 -25.64
C CYS A 221 0.04 5.32 -25.12
N ASN A 222 0.06 4.62 -23.97
CA ASN A 222 -1.16 4.41 -23.23
C ASN A 222 -1.67 5.73 -22.61
N ASN A 223 -2.91 5.73 -22.09
CA ASN A 223 -3.52 6.94 -21.52
C ASN A 223 -2.66 7.62 -20.44
N ASN A 224 -1.88 6.86 -19.68
CA ASN A 224 -1.01 7.41 -18.62
C ASN A 224 0.17 8.17 -19.25
N VAL A 225 0.89 7.56 -20.18
CA VAL A 225 2.02 8.19 -20.89
C VAL A 225 1.55 9.41 -21.66
N TYR A 226 0.41 9.33 -22.36
CA TYR A 226 -0.20 10.48 -23.05
C TYR A 226 -0.46 11.66 -22.12
N ASN A 227 -1.04 11.40 -20.93
CA ASN A 227 -1.29 12.44 -19.93
C ASN A 227 0.03 13.04 -19.37
N LEU A 228 1.06 12.22 -19.21
CA LEU A 228 2.38 12.68 -18.76
C LEU A 228 3.08 13.52 -19.82
N MET A 229 2.95 13.19 -21.11
CA MET A 229 3.46 14.01 -22.22
C MET A 229 2.78 15.39 -22.23
N ASN A 230 1.44 15.42 -22.10
CA ASN A 230 0.72 16.70 -21.98
C ASN A 230 1.15 17.50 -20.76
N LYS A 231 1.35 16.83 -19.61
CA LYS A 231 1.86 17.47 -18.37
C LYS A 231 3.27 18.04 -18.60
N PHE A 232 4.17 17.30 -19.26
CA PHE A 232 5.52 17.78 -19.59
C PHE A 232 5.47 19.06 -20.42
N ILE A 233 4.64 19.10 -21.47
CA ILE A 233 4.45 20.28 -22.32
C ILE A 233 3.91 21.47 -21.48
N GLN A 234 2.96 21.21 -20.60
CA GLN A 234 2.40 22.23 -19.71
C GLN A 234 3.46 22.79 -18.74
N GLU A 235 4.22 21.91 -18.07
CA GLU A 235 5.26 22.30 -17.10
C GLU A 235 6.39 23.09 -17.78
N THR A 236 6.82 22.69 -18.99
CA THR A 236 7.83 23.42 -19.77
C THR A 236 7.33 24.78 -20.20
N THR A 237 6.09 24.90 -20.66
CA THR A 237 5.46 26.18 -21.05
C THR A 237 5.37 27.12 -19.83
N GLN A 238 4.98 26.61 -18.67
CA GLN A 238 4.92 27.39 -17.44
C GLN A 238 6.32 27.81 -16.96
N PHE A 239 7.31 26.92 -17.09
CA PHE A 239 8.69 27.23 -16.75
C PHE A 239 9.25 28.36 -17.60
N GLU A 240 8.97 28.40 -18.91
CA GLU A 240 9.38 29.48 -19.82
C GLU A 240 8.68 30.82 -19.49
N ALA A 241 7.39 30.75 -19.13
CA ALA A 241 6.62 31.96 -18.81
C ALA A 241 6.95 32.54 -17.43
N HIS A 242 7.09 31.69 -16.43
CA HIS A 242 7.30 32.09 -15.02
C HIS A 242 8.12 31.05 -14.27
N THR A 243 9.42 31.27 -14.14
CA THR A 243 10.27 30.39 -13.32
C THR A 243 9.95 30.55 -11.84
N THR A 244 9.33 29.55 -11.26
CA THR A 244 9.11 29.43 -9.82
C THR A 244 10.18 28.55 -9.18
N LYS A 245 10.29 28.62 -7.83
CA LYS A 245 11.15 27.69 -7.10
C LYS A 245 10.71 26.24 -7.40
N PHE A 246 11.65 25.37 -7.75
CA PHE A 246 11.43 23.96 -8.12
C PHE A 246 10.71 23.69 -9.47
N SER A 247 10.48 24.71 -10.33
CA SER A 247 9.90 24.45 -11.67
C SER A 247 10.75 23.49 -12.50
N LYS A 248 12.09 23.61 -12.43
CA LYS A 248 13.02 22.68 -13.09
C LYS A 248 12.86 21.24 -12.60
N ASP A 249 12.70 21.10 -11.29
CA ASP A 249 12.53 19.78 -10.67
C ASP A 249 11.22 19.11 -11.13
N LEU A 250 10.15 19.88 -11.32
CA LEU A 250 8.88 19.34 -11.83
C LEU A 250 9.02 18.83 -13.27
N VAL A 251 9.72 19.56 -14.14
CA VAL A 251 9.98 19.12 -15.52
C VAL A 251 10.82 17.82 -15.53
N ILE A 252 11.90 17.77 -14.74
CA ILE A 252 12.75 16.58 -14.60
C ILE A 252 11.97 15.39 -14.04
N LEU A 253 11.17 15.59 -12.98
CA LEU A 253 10.36 14.53 -12.38
C LEU A 253 9.31 13.99 -13.37
N THR A 254 8.69 14.85 -14.18
CA THR A 254 7.72 14.44 -15.18
C THR A 254 8.39 13.61 -16.28
N LEU A 255 9.57 14.01 -16.77
CA LEU A 255 10.34 13.21 -17.72
C LEU A 255 10.74 11.86 -17.13
N LYS A 256 11.21 11.83 -15.87
CA LYS A 256 11.56 10.59 -15.18
C LYS A 256 10.35 9.66 -15.07
N GLU A 257 9.16 10.18 -14.76
CA GLU A 257 7.92 9.41 -14.69
C GLU A 257 7.55 8.81 -16.06
N ILE A 258 7.71 9.57 -17.16
CA ILE A 258 7.53 9.08 -18.53
C ILE A 258 8.47 7.90 -18.78
N LEU A 259 9.77 8.07 -18.55
CA LEU A 259 10.79 7.05 -18.80
C LEU A 259 10.57 5.77 -17.99
N VAL A 260 10.15 5.87 -16.72
CA VAL A 260 9.77 4.71 -15.90
C VAL A 260 8.62 3.96 -16.54
N ASN A 261 7.58 4.67 -17.00
CA ASN A 261 6.44 4.02 -17.65
C ASN A 261 6.84 3.34 -18.96
N LEU A 262 7.67 3.97 -19.78
CA LEU A 262 8.16 3.38 -21.03
C LEU A 262 9.05 2.15 -20.78
N ALA A 263 9.90 2.19 -19.76
CA ALA A 263 10.76 1.05 -19.38
C ALA A 263 9.97 -0.15 -18.82
N GLN A 264 8.72 0.04 -18.38
CA GLN A 264 7.85 -1.02 -17.88
C GLN A 264 6.91 -1.62 -18.95
N VAL A 265 7.00 -1.13 -20.19
CA VAL A 265 6.22 -1.71 -21.29
C VAL A 265 6.81 -3.05 -21.70
N ASP A 266 6.38 -4.11 -21.02
CA ASP A 266 6.63 -5.48 -21.50
C ASP A 266 5.76 -5.74 -22.74
N HIS A 267 6.30 -6.42 -23.75
CA HIS A 267 5.59 -6.85 -24.97
C HIS A 267 4.47 -7.88 -24.70
N HIS A 268 4.05 -8.08 -23.45
CA HIS A 268 2.93 -8.94 -23.07
C HIS A 268 1.75 -8.11 -22.55
N GLU A 269 0.76 -8.00 -23.46
CA GLU A 269 -0.65 -7.68 -23.23
C GLU A 269 -1.00 -6.60 -22.17
N SER A 270 -1.46 -5.48 -22.69
CA SER A 270 -2.19 -4.44 -21.98
C SER A 270 -3.46 -4.96 -21.31
N SER A 271 -3.35 -5.51 -20.12
CA SER A 271 -4.49 -5.62 -19.22
C SER A 271 -4.62 -4.33 -18.42
N ARG A 272 -5.55 -3.47 -18.85
CA ARG A 272 -6.01 -2.30 -18.10
C ARG A 272 -6.61 -2.77 -16.77
N GLN A 273 -5.82 -2.76 -15.70
CA GLN A 273 -6.36 -2.74 -14.33
C GLN A 273 -6.24 -1.32 -13.82
N GLU A 274 -7.38 -0.73 -13.44
CA GLU A 274 -7.38 0.46 -12.58
C GLU A 274 -6.43 0.19 -11.40
N ILE A 275 -5.44 1.07 -11.22
CA ILE A 275 -4.52 0.99 -10.08
C ILE A 275 -5.29 1.39 -8.83
N ILE A 276 -6.07 0.46 -8.31
CA ILE A 276 -6.43 0.47 -6.89
C ILE A 276 -5.11 0.25 -6.17
N ASN A 277 -4.69 1.21 -5.35
CA ASN A 277 -3.42 1.15 -4.62
C ASN A 277 -3.34 -0.22 -3.89
N PRO A 278 -2.54 -1.22 -4.38
CA PRO A 278 -2.61 -2.60 -3.87
C PRO A 278 -2.18 -2.68 -2.41
N ILE A 279 -1.33 -1.76 -1.97
CA ILE A 279 -0.80 -1.67 -0.60
C ILE A 279 -1.90 -1.17 0.33
N GLN A 280 -2.59 -0.10 -0.06
CA GLN A 280 -3.72 0.43 0.71
C GLN A 280 -4.86 -0.59 0.79
N SER A 281 -5.18 -1.26 -0.32
CA SER A 281 -6.22 -2.30 -0.35
C SER A 281 -5.85 -3.50 0.54
N LYS A 282 -4.60 -3.94 0.52
CA LYS A 282 -4.12 -5.01 1.40
C LYS A 282 -4.21 -4.61 2.87
N PHE A 283 -3.72 -3.42 3.23
CA PHE A 283 -3.79 -2.89 4.59
C PHE A 283 -5.24 -2.73 5.06
N GLU A 284 -6.11 -2.15 4.23
CA GLU A 284 -7.53 -1.98 4.54
C GLU A 284 -8.24 -3.32 4.77
N ASN A 285 -7.93 -4.35 3.97
CA ASN A 285 -8.48 -5.70 4.13
C ASN A 285 -8.00 -6.37 5.42
N GLU A 286 -6.71 -6.28 5.73
CA GLU A 286 -6.14 -6.81 6.98
C GLU A 286 -6.76 -6.12 8.20
N LEU A 287 -6.82 -4.79 8.19
CA LEU A 287 -7.44 -4.01 9.26
C LEU A 287 -8.93 -4.35 9.43
N LEU A 288 -9.67 -4.52 8.33
CA LEU A 288 -11.08 -4.91 8.38
C LEU A 288 -11.27 -6.31 8.99
N ASN A 289 -10.40 -7.27 8.65
CA ASN A 289 -10.43 -8.61 9.22
C ASN A 289 -10.17 -8.57 10.74
N GLU A 290 -9.21 -7.77 11.20
CA GLU A 290 -8.94 -7.60 12.63
C GLU A 290 -10.11 -6.91 13.37
N ILE A 291 -10.72 -5.90 12.74
CA ILE A 291 -11.95 -5.26 13.27
C ILE A 291 -13.10 -6.28 13.37
N ASN A 292 -13.29 -7.12 12.36
CA ASN A 292 -14.32 -8.15 12.38
C ASN A 292 -14.08 -9.16 13.49
N ASN A 293 -12.85 -9.64 13.66
CA ASN A 293 -12.48 -10.55 14.74
C ASN A 293 -12.72 -9.91 16.11
N TYR A 294 -12.35 -8.64 16.28
CA TYR A 294 -12.61 -7.89 17.50
C TYR A 294 -14.11 -7.78 17.79
N ILE A 295 -14.93 -7.45 16.79
CA ILE A 295 -16.39 -7.37 16.93
C ILE A 295 -16.96 -8.73 17.34
N HIS A 296 -16.53 -9.83 16.70
CA HIS A 296 -16.99 -11.17 17.02
C HIS A 296 -16.61 -11.59 18.45
N ASN A 297 -15.39 -11.30 18.89
CA ASN A 297 -14.91 -11.64 20.23
C ASN A 297 -15.62 -10.84 21.34
N ASN A 298 -16.08 -9.62 21.01
CA ASN A 298 -16.76 -8.72 21.96
C ASN A 298 -18.27 -8.59 21.68
N ILE A 299 -18.88 -9.54 20.95
CA ILE A 299 -20.28 -9.44 20.53
C ILE A 299 -21.25 -9.44 21.71
N TYR A 300 -20.84 -10.03 22.83
CA TYR A 300 -21.60 -10.12 24.07
C TYR A 300 -21.46 -8.87 24.98
N GLU A 301 -20.59 -7.94 24.61
CA GLU A 301 -20.36 -6.72 25.37
C GLU A 301 -21.15 -5.53 24.77
N PRO A 302 -21.37 -4.44 25.52
CA PRO A 302 -21.95 -3.22 24.98
C PRO A 302 -20.96 -2.49 24.06
N LEU A 303 -20.70 -3.09 22.91
CA LEU A 303 -19.73 -2.61 21.93
C LEU A 303 -20.29 -1.43 21.12
N THR A 304 -19.60 -0.29 21.16
CA THR A 304 -19.91 0.92 20.39
C THR A 304 -18.91 1.14 19.24
N VAL A 305 -19.28 2.02 18.30
CA VAL A 305 -18.37 2.47 17.23
C VAL A 305 -17.14 3.18 17.81
N GLU A 306 -17.33 3.91 18.90
CA GLU A 306 -16.31 4.65 19.63
C GLU A 306 -15.30 3.69 20.26
N ASP A 307 -15.75 2.56 20.81
CA ASP A 307 -14.85 1.51 21.36
C ASP A 307 -13.98 0.88 20.28
N ILE A 308 -14.55 0.60 19.10
CA ILE A 308 -13.81 0.11 17.95
C ILE A 308 -12.76 1.14 17.50
N CYS A 309 -13.16 2.42 17.38
CA CYS A 309 -12.24 3.49 17.01
C CYS A 309 -11.08 3.64 17.99
N ALA A 310 -11.38 3.58 19.29
CA ALA A 310 -10.37 3.67 20.34
C ALA A 310 -9.42 2.48 20.34
N HIS A 311 -9.95 1.25 20.20
CA HIS A 311 -9.16 0.03 20.18
C HIS A 311 -8.15 0.01 19.02
N PHE A 312 -8.60 0.37 17.82
CA PHE A 312 -7.75 0.38 16.62
C PHE A 312 -7.04 1.71 16.36
N SER A 313 -7.18 2.70 17.25
CA SER A 313 -6.58 4.03 17.10
C SER A 313 -6.90 4.70 15.75
N ILE A 314 -8.12 4.53 15.25
CA ILE A 314 -8.58 5.11 13.99
C ILE A 314 -9.71 6.11 14.21
N SER A 315 -9.84 7.05 13.28
CA SER A 315 -10.95 8.01 13.34
C SER A 315 -12.28 7.36 12.94
N ARG A 316 -13.39 7.95 13.41
CA ARG A 316 -14.74 7.51 13.02
C ARG A 316 -14.96 7.61 11.50
N SER A 317 -14.39 8.63 10.85
CA SER A 317 -14.46 8.80 9.40
C SER A 317 -13.69 7.70 8.67
N THR A 318 -12.52 7.32 9.17
CA THR A 318 -11.72 6.20 8.63
C THR A 318 -12.48 4.89 8.72
N LEU A 319 -13.07 4.58 9.88
CA LEU A 319 -13.88 3.38 10.07
C LEU A 319 -15.10 3.35 9.14
N GLN A 320 -15.81 4.48 9.01
CA GLN A 320 -16.95 4.59 8.09
C GLN A 320 -16.56 4.40 6.63
N SER A 321 -15.44 5.00 6.19
CA SER A 321 -14.92 4.85 4.83
C SER A 321 -14.54 3.40 4.54
N LEU A 322 -13.85 2.75 5.47
CA LEU A 322 -13.44 1.34 5.38
C LEU A 322 -14.66 0.42 5.20
N PHE A 323 -15.68 0.57 6.05
CA PHE A 323 -16.90 -0.22 5.96
C PHE A 323 -17.72 0.08 4.72
N LYS A 324 -17.81 1.35 4.29
CA LYS A 324 -18.49 1.73 3.05
C LYS A 324 -17.84 1.09 1.84
N LYS A 325 -16.49 1.08 1.78
CA LYS A 325 -15.73 0.58 0.65
C LYS A 325 -15.76 -0.95 0.53
N HIS A 326 -15.62 -1.67 1.65
CA HIS A 326 -15.41 -3.13 1.64
C HIS A 326 -16.64 -3.94 2.05
N VAL A 327 -17.54 -3.39 2.87
CA VAL A 327 -18.73 -4.09 3.42
C VAL A 327 -20.03 -3.52 2.87
N ASN A 328 -20.00 -2.30 2.36
CA ASN A 328 -21.12 -1.53 1.82
C ASN A 328 -22.27 -1.29 2.82
N ILE A 329 -22.01 -1.42 4.12
CA ILE A 329 -22.94 -1.07 5.20
C ILE A 329 -22.20 -0.30 6.30
N PRO A 330 -22.87 0.64 7.00
CA PRO A 330 -22.23 1.39 8.08
C PRO A 330 -21.83 0.49 9.27
N PRO A 331 -20.68 0.78 9.97
CA PRO A 331 -20.18 -0.04 11.07
C PRO A 331 -21.22 -0.32 12.15
N LYS A 332 -21.97 0.70 12.58
CA LYS A 332 -23.03 0.55 13.58
C LYS A 332 -24.13 -0.43 13.16
N ARG A 333 -24.49 -0.43 11.87
CA ARG A 333 -25.48 -1.37 11.33
C ARG A 333 -24.88 -2.77 11.31
N TYR A 334 -23.66 -2.93 10.87
CA TYR A 334 -22.94 -4.22 10.84
C TYR A 334 -22.90 -4.88 12.23
N VAL A 335 -22.47 -4.16 13.27
CA VAL A 335 -22.47 -4.66 14.66
C VAL A 335 -23.87 -5.05 15.12
N ASN A 336 -24.90 -4.24 14.80
CA ASN A 336 -26.27 -4.57 15.15
C ASN A 336 -26.77 -5.83 14.44
N ASP A 337 -26.48 -5.98 13.15
CA ASP A 337 -26.92 -7.13 12.35
C ASP A 337 -26.26 -8.43 12.88
N LEU A 338 -24.98 -8.38 13.25
CA LEU A 338 -24.30 -9.50 13.91
C LEU A 338 -24.94 -9.83 15.28
N LYS A 339 -25.23 -8.81 16.11
CA LYS A 339 -25.93 -9.01 17.40
C LYS A 339 -27.32 -9.63 17.21
N MET A 340 -28.05 -9.23 16.16
CA MET A 340 -29.37 -9.81 15.85
C MET A 340 -29.25 -11.26 15.37
N ALA A 341 -28.26 -11.59 14.55
CA ALA A 341 -28.01 -12.98 14.14
C ALA A 341 -27.66 -13.87 15.35
N GLN A 342 -26.83 -13.37 16.26
CA GLN A 342 -26.48 -14.08 17.48
C GLN A 342 -27.69 -14.20 18.43
N ALA A 343 -28.54 -13.17 18.53
CA ALA A 343 -29.78 -13.22 19.28
C ALA A 343 -30.71 -14.32 18.77
N GLN A 344 -30.89 -14.42 17.46
CA GLN A 344 -31.67 -15.46 16.81
C GLN A 344 -31.16 -16.85 17.20
N ARG A 345 -29.84 -17.06 17.17
CA ARG A 345 -29.22 -18.32 17.56
C ARG A 345 -29.48 -18.67 19.04
N LEU A 346 -29.24 -17.72 19.97
CA LEU A 346 -29.46 -17.94 21.40
C LEU A 346 -30.93 -18.21 21.73
N ILE A 347 -31.88 -17.57 21.04
CA ILE A 347 -33.33 -17.83 21.18
C ILE A 347 -33.66 -19.26 20.70
N LEU A 348 -33.07 -19.71 19.59
CA LEU A 348 -33.27 -21.06 19.07
C LEU A 348 -32.68 -22.15 19.99
N GLU A 349 -31.58 -21.87 20.68
CA GLU A 349 -30.99 -22.79 21.66
C GLU A 349 -31.88 -23.00 22.89
N GLY A 350 -32.80 -22.06 23.17
CA GLY A 350 -33.80 -22.19 24.25
C GLY A 350 -33.21 -22.19 25.67
N LYS A 351 -31.93 -21.90 25.84
CA LYS A 351 -31.23 -21.93 27.14
C LYS A 351 -31.43 -20.68 27.96
N TYR A 352 -31.78 -19.57 27.32
CA TYR A 352 -31.87 -18.24 27.93
C TYR A 352 -33.26 -17.65 27.70
N SER A 353 -33.77 -16.91 28.66
CA SER A 353 -34.97 -16.09 28.47
C SER A 353 -34.63 -14.91 27.52
N ILE A 354 -35.67 -14.33 26.92
CA ILE A 354 -35.50 -13.16 26.02
C ILE A 354 -34.79 -11.99 26.72
N THR A 355 -35.02 -11.83 28.04
CA THR A 355 -34.37 -10.82 28.85
C THR A 355 -32.88 -11.11 28.99
N GLU A 356 -32.52 -12.36 29.30
CA GLU A 356 -31.11 -12.79 29.40
C GLU A 356 -30.39 -12.67 28.03
N VAL A 357 -31.03 -13.06 26.93
CA VAL A 357 -30.47 -12.87 25.58
C VAL A 357 -30.18 -11.39 25.31
N SER A 358 -31.10 -10.50 25.67
CA SER A 358 -30.91 -9.05 25.52
C SER A 358 -29.73 -8.54 26.34
N LEU A 359 -29.62 -8.97 27.61
CA LEU A 359 -28.54 -8.57 28.51
C LEU A 359 -27.20 -9.15 28.07
N ASN A 360 -27.16 -10.43 27.71
CA ASN A 360 -25.95 -11.12 27.23
C ASN A 360 -25.35 -10.49 25.96
N LEU A 361 -26.19 -9.88 25.13
CA LEU A 361 -25.75 -9.16 23.92
C LEU A 361 -25.48 -7.66 24.18
N GLY A 362 -25.42 -7.25 25.45
CA GLY A 362 -25.05 -5.89 25.84
C GLY A 362 -26.08 -4.82 25.48
N PHE A 363 -27.38 -5.17 25.39
CA PHE A 363 -28.43 -4.18 25.20
C PHE A 363 -28.85 -3.57 26.53
N SER A 364 -28.86 -2.26 26.61
CA SER A 364 -29.26 -1.51 27.82
C SER A 364 -30.79 -1.56 28.09
N SER A 365 -31.61 -1.98 27.13
CA SER A 365 -33.05 -2.05 27.23
C SER A 365 -33.64 -3.17 26.40
N ILE A 366 -34.41 -4.04 27.05
CA ILE A 366 -35.18 -5.11 26.39
C ILE A 366 -36.18 -4.57 25.36
N HIS A 367 -36.75 -3.38 25.59
CA HIS A 367 -37.64 -2.75 24.63
C HIS A 367 -36.91 -2.31 23.37
N TYR A 368 -35.69 -1.79 23.49
CA TYR A 368 -34.86 -1.44 22.36
C TYR A 368 -34.42 -2.70 21.59
N PHE A 369 -33.97 -3.73 22.28
CA PHE A 369 -33.68 -5.04 21.72
C PHE A 369 -34.87 -5.60 20.91
N SER A 370 -36.05 -5.68 21.53
CA SER A 370 -37.25 -6.25 20.88
C SER A 370 -37.64 -5.48 19.62
N ARG A 371 -37.55 -4.15 19.63
CA ARG A 371 -37.78 -3.33 18.41
C ARG A 371 -36.76 -3.62 17.31
N LYS A 372 -35.48 -3.77 17.67
CA LYS A 372 -34.43 -4.11 16.71
C LYS A 372 -34.62 -5.49 16.13
N PHE A 373 -34.91 -6.48 16.97
CA PHE A 373 -35.17 -7.85 16.55
C PHE A 373 -36.38 -7.90 15.60
N LYS A 374 -37.49 -7.22 15.93
CA LYS A 374 -38.66 -7.15 15.05
C LYS A 374 -38.35 -6.46 13.72
N ALA A 375 -37.49 -5.44 13.71
CA ALA A 375 -37.08 -4.76 12.49
C ALA A 375 -36.21 -5.67 11.60
N SER A 376 -35.39 -6.57 12.19
CA SER A 376 -34.52 -7.50 11.46
C SER A 376 -35.27 -8.74 10.98
N PHE A 377 -36.20 -9.29 11.74
CA PHE A 377 -36.86 -10.57 11.47
C PHE A 377 -38.36 -10.52 11.24
N GLY A 378 -38.97 -9.31 11.23
CA GLY A 378 -40.37 -9.11 10.96
C GLY A 378 -41.31 -9.39 12.14
N MET A 379 -40.87 -10.07 13.20
CA MET A 379 -41.67 -10.46 14.37
C MET A 379 -40.90 -10.23 15.68
N ALA A 380 -41.65 -10.12 16.80
CA ALA A 380 -41.02 -9.93 18.11
C ALA A 380 -40.26 -11.21 18.57
N PRO A 381 -39.21 -11.10 19.43
CA PRO A 381 -38.44 -12.26 19.93
C PRO A 381 -39.31 -13.34 20.54
N THR A 382 -40.39 -12.97 21.29
CA THR A 382 -41.35 -13.92 21.89
C THR A 382 -42.20 -14.64 20.85
N GLU A 383 -42.63 -13.93 19.82
CA GLU A 383 -43.35 -14.50 18.68
C GLU A 383 -42.49 -15.46 17.88
N TYR A 384 -41.20 -15.08 17.68
CA TYR A 384 -40.20 -15.90 17.00
C TYR A 384 -39.98 -17.22 17.77
N LEU A 385 -39.75 -17.15 19.08
CA LEU A 385 -39.60 -18.32 19.94
C LEU A 385 -40.83 -19.26 19.83
N GLN A 386 -42.05 -18.70 19.90
CA GLN A 386 -43.29 -19.45 19.79
C GLN A 386 -43.49 -20.09 18.41
N SER A 387 -43.09 -19.41 17.35
CA SER A 387 -43.18 -19.94 15.98
C SER A 387 -42.31 -21.17 15.76
N VAL A 388 -41.12 -21.19 16.35
CA VAL A 388 -40.16 -22.31 16.24
C VAL A 388 -40.66 -23.53 17.03
N TYR A 389 -41.13 -23.32 18.25
CA TYR A 389 -41.64 -24.46 19.09
C TYR A 389 -43.01 -24.99 18.67
N LYS A 390 -43.82 -24.17 17.93
CA LYS A 390 -45.08 -24.66 17.35
C LYS A 390 -44.89 -25.54 16.10
N LEU A 391 -43.72 -25.55 15.50
CA LEU A 391 -43.37 -26.36 14.32
C LEU A 391 -42.83 -27.75 14.67
N SER A 392 -42.68 -28.11 15.95
CA SER A 392 -42.34 -29.46 16.39
C SER A 392 -43.57 -30.24 16.88
N PRO A 393 -44.24 -31.03 16.02
CA PRO A 393 -45.45 -31.81 16.45
C PRO A 393 -45.13 -33.12 17.20
N GLU A 394 -43.86 -33.42 17.58
CA GLU A 394 -43.46 -34.79 18.03
C GLU A 394 -43.19 -34.98 19.53
N ASP A 395 -43.46 -34.02 20.41
CA ASP A 395 -43.38 -34.24 21.86
C ASP A 395 -44.70 -34.05 22.56
N LYS A 396 -45.71 -34.78 22.09
CA LYS A 396 -46.91 -35.16 22.92
C LYS A 396 -47.06 -36.66 22.86
N ARG A 397 -46.25 -37.36 23.66
CA ARG A 397 -46.63 -38.65 24.27
C ARG A 397 -45.86 -38.86 25.56
#